data_40dad3c35f76106905be961d1fd9812f
#
_entry.id   40dad3c35f76106905be961d1fd9812f
#
_cell.length_a   1.000
_cell.length_b   1.000
_cell.length_c   1.000
_cell.angle_alpha   90.00
_cell.angle_beta   90.00
_cell.angle_gamma   90.00
#
_symmetry.space_group_name_H-M   'P 1'
#
loop_
_entity.id
_entity.type
_entity.pdbx_description
1 polymer ?
#
loop_
_entity_poly.entity_id
_entity_poly.type
_entity_poly.pdbx_seq_one_letter_code
_entity_poly.pdbx_strand_id
1 'polypeptide(L)'
;MRVVIQRTLESSVEVDNKIVGKIKNGLTLLVGFGKNDSSKEIDYMVNKIINLRIFNDENNVMNKSLLEVGGEVLSISQFTLYADTSRGRRPSYFNAHSAASYLYDEFNEKLKKHVNVETGIFGADMKVSLINDGPVTIILETGD
;
A
#
# COMPACT_ATOMS: atom_id res chain seq x y z
N MET A 1 3.65 -2.75 10.97
CA MET A 1 3.00 -2.50 9.67
C MET A 1 4.07 -2.38 8.60
N ARG A 2 3.86 -3.00 7.46
CA ARG A 2 4.73 -2.90 6.30
C ARG A 2 3.93 -2.47 5.10
N VAL A 3 4.47 -1.53 4.33
CA VAL A 3 3.85 -1.09 3.09
C VAL A 3 4.91 -1.06 2.00
N VAL A 4 4.62 -1.73 0.90
CA VAL A 4 5.42 -1.63 -0.32
C VAL A 4 4.73 -0.60 -1.20
N ILE A 5 5.43 0.48 -1.49
CA ILE A 5 4.93 1.61 -2.28
C ILE A 5 5.53 1.53 -3.67
N GLN A 6 4.69 1.58 -4.68
CA GLN A 6 5.15 1.66 -6.06
C GLN A 6 4.51 2.88 -6.71
N ARG A 7 5.36 3.77 -7.27
CA ARG A 7 4.88 4.93 -8.01
C ARG A 7 4.37 4.45 -9.36
N THR A 8 3.11 4.78 -9.70
CA THR A 8 2.47 4.21 -10.87
C THR A 8 1.83 5.25 -11.78
N LEU A 9 1.85 4.97 -13.09
CA LEU A 9 1.13 5.75 -14.09
C LEU A 9 -0.34 5.37 -14.11
N GLU A 10 -0.61 4.08 -13.93
CA GLU A 10 -1.95 3.53 -13.77
C GLU A 10 -1.85 2.18 -13.07
N SER A 11 -2.91 1.83 -12.35
CA SER A 11 -3.02 0.50 -11.76
C SER A 11 -4.48 0.13 -11.56
N SER A 12 -4.72 -1.18 -11.47
CA SER A 12 -6.06 -1.71 -11.28
C SER A 12 -6.00 -3.04 -10.54
N VAL A 13 -7.12 -3.42 -9.95
CA VAL A 13 -7.27 -4.71 -9.30
C VAL A 13 -8.54 -5.38 -9.77
N GLU A 14 -8.42 -6.67 -10.05
CA GLU A 14 -9.49 -7.50 -10.59
C GLU A 14 -9.80 -8.62 -9.62
N VAL A 15 -11.09 -8.84 -9.37
CA VAL A 15 -11.61 -9.94 -8.56
C VAL A 15 -12.73 -10.58 -9.36
N ASP A 16 -12.68 -11.91 -9.52
CA ASP A 16 -13.67 -12.67 -10.31
C ASP A 16 -13.90 -12.08 -11.70
N ASN A 17 -12.81 -11.72 -12.39
CA ASN A 17 -12.80 -11.16 -13.73
C ASN A 17 -13.44 -9.77 -13.85
N LYS A 18 -13.63 -9.07 -12.73
CA LYS A 18 -14.16 -7.71 -12.70
C LYS A 18 -13.17 -6.76 -12.05
N ILE A 19 -12.96 -5.60 -12.65
CA ILE A 19 -12.15 -4.55 -12.07
C ILE A 19 -12.95 -3.93 -10.92
N VAL A 20 -12.42 -4.03 -9.69
CA VAL A 20 -13.07 -3.50 -8.49
C VAL A 20 -12.41 -2.20 -8.00
N GLY A 21 -11.22 -1.89 -8.49
CA GLY A 21 -10.53 -0.65 -8.17
C GLY A 21 -9.58 -0.28 -9.30
N LYS A 22 -9.45 1.02 -9.58
CA LYS A 22 -8.59 1.52 -10.64
C LYS A 22 -8.20 2.96 -10.37
N ILE A 23 -6.93 3.28 -10.58
CA ILE A 23 -6.41 4.63 -10.46
C ILE A 23 -5.57 5.01 -11.68
N LYS A 24 -5.39 6.31 -11.87
CA LYS A 24 -4.41 6.89 -12.78
C LYS A 24 -3.12 7.16 -12.02
N ASN A 25 -2.45 8.26 -12.27
CA ASN A 25 -1.20 8.63 -11.63
C ASN A 25 -1.31 8.59 -10.11
N GLY A 26 -0.35 7.96 -9.48
CA GLY A 26 -0.29 7.92 -8.02
C GLY A 26 0.55 6.79 -7.49
N LEU A 27 0.08 6.18 -6.41
CA LEU A 27 0.79 5.11 -5.72
C LEU A 27 -0.07 3.85 -5.63
N THR A 28 0.55 2.71 -5.92
CA THR A 28 -0.02 1.41 -5.61
C THR A 28 0.66 0.89 -4.35
N LEU A 29 -0.13 0.54 -3.34
CA LEU A 29 0.36 0.11 -2.05
C LEU A 29 0.01 -1.35 -1.82
N LEU A 30 1.00 -2.13 -1.40
CA LEU A 30 0.79 -3.45 -0.80
C LEU A 30 0.89 -3.26 0.71
N VAL A 31 -0.15 -3.63 1.45
CA VAL A 31 -0.30 -3.25 2.86
C VAL A 31 -0.41 -4.49 3.73
N GLY A 32 0.50 -4.65 4.68
CA GLY A 32 0.49 -5.75 5.63
C GLY A 32 0.56 -5.26 7.08
N PHE A 33 -0.07 -6.01 7.98
CA PHE A 33 -0.10 -5.68 9.40
C PHE A 33 0.57 -6.79 10.21
N GLY A 34 1.43 -6.39 11.14
CA GLY A 34 2.07 -7.30 12.07
C GLY A 34 1.27 -7.44 13.36
N LYS A 35 1.63 -8.40 14.19
CA LYS A 35 0.91 -8.78 15.42
C LYS A 35 0.58 -7.63 16.35
N ASN A 36 1.49 -6.68 16.49
CA ASN A 36 1.38 -5.63 17.49
C ASN A 36 0.95 -4.29 16.90
N ASP A 37 0.55 -4.28 15.66
CA ASP A 37 0.12 -3.05 15.00
C ASP A 37 -1.23 -2.58 15.53
N SER A 38 -1.38 -1.27 15.59
CA SER A 38 -2.57 -0.60 16.09
C SER A 38 -2.77 0.70 15.32
N SER A 39 -3.73 1.50 15.75
CA SER A 39 -4.01 2.82 15.17
C SER A 39 -2.79 3.73 15.15
N LYS A 40 -1.88 3.58 16.10
CA LYS A 40 -0.65 4.37 16.19
C LYS A 40 0.23 4.16 14.94
N GLU A 41 0.43 2.91 14.54
CA GLU A 41 1.21 2.58 13.37
C GLU A 41 0.52 3.04 12.09
N ILE A 42 -0.81 2.94 12.05
CA ILE A 42 -1.61 3.42 10.93
C ILE A 42 -1.46 4.94 10.75
N ASP A 43 -1.59 5.70 11.83
CA ASP A 43 -1.46 7.16 11.78
C ASP A 43 -0.09 7.59 11.27
N TYR A 44 0.96 6.94 11.78
CA TYR A 44 2.32 7.18 11.32
C TYR A 44 2.45 6.90 9.81
N MET A 45 1.93 5.76 9.38
CA MET A 45 2.09 5.30 8.00
C MET A 45 1.32 6.19 7.02
N VAL A 46 0.10 6.57 7.35
CA VAL A 46 -0.71 7.48 6.52
C VAL A 46 0.03 8.80 6.32
N ASN A 47 0.51 9.39 7.41
CA ASN A 47 1.23 10.66 7.33
C ASN A 47 2.51 10.54 6.49
N LYS A 48 3.23 9.43 6.64
CA LYS A 48 4.47 9.19 5.89
C LYS A 48 4.17 9.07 4.39
N ILE A 49 3.16 8.29 4.03
CA ILE A 49 2.83 8.01 2.62
C ILE A 49 2.42 9.28 1.87
N ILE A 50 1.54 10.08 2.45
CA ILE A 50 1.02 11.27 1.75
C ILE A 50 2.07 12.37 1.60
N ASN A 51 3.10 12.35 2.43
CA ASN A 51 4.15 13.39 2.43
C ASN A 51 5.48 12.93 1.84
N LEU A 52 5.64 11.67 1.52
CA LEU A 52 6.88 11.13 0.96
C LEU A 52 7.16 11.78 -0.40
N ARG A 53 8.36 12.32 -0.57
CA ARG A 53 8.71 13.16 -1.71
C ARG A 53 9.32 12.34 -2.83
N ILE A 54 8.49 11.54 -3.49
CA ILE A 54 8.93 10.58 -4.51
C ILE A 54 8.34 10.83 -5.90
N PHE A 55 7.69 11.96 -6.09
CA PHE A 55 7.23 12.39 -7.42
C PHE A 55 8.17 13.44 -7.96
N ASN A 56 8.41 13.39 -9.28
CA ASN A 56 9.33 14.33 -9.91
C ASN A 56 8.76 15.74 -9.93
N ASP A 57 9.63 16.71 -9.69
CA ASP A 57 9.32 18.13 -9.92
C ASP A 57 9.62 18.49 -11.39
N GLU A 58 9.52 19.77 -11.72
CA GLU A 58 9.77 20.29 -13.06
C GLU A 58 11.21 20.11 -13.54
N ASN A 59 12.13 19.82 -12.62
CA ASN A 59 13.54 19.54 -12.92
C ASN A 59 13.86 18.05 -12.96
N ASN A 60 12.84 17.18 -12.96
CA ASN A 60 12.95 15.72 -12.90
C ASN A 60 13.68 15.21 -11.65
N VAL A 61 13.54 15.92 -10.54
CA VAL A 61 14.08 15.51 -9.24
C VAL A 61 12.93 15.04 -8.37
N MET A 62 13.11 13.91 -7.69
CA MET A 62 12.11 13.39 -6.74
C MET A 62 12.01 14.36 -5.55
N ASN A 63 11.00 15.17 -5.55
CA ASN A 63 10.87 16.31 -4.64
C ASN A 63 9.44 16.59 -4.19
N LYS A 64 8.45 16.12 -4.92
CA LYS A 64 7.03 16.38 -4.63
C LYS A 64 6.36 15.17 -3.98
N SER A 65 5.40 15.46 -3.10
CA SER A 65 4.60 14.45 -2.40
C SER A 65 3.38 14.07 -3.22
N LEU A 66 2.73 12.99 -2.79
CA LEU A 66 1.45 12.56 -3.34
C LEU A 66 0.41 13.69 -3.27
N LEU A 67 0.36 14.41 -2.13
CA LEU A 67 -0.56 15.52 -1.96
C LEU A 67 -0.29 16.65 -2.96
N GLU A 68 0.98 16.98 -3.17
CA GLU A 68 1.36 18.08 -4.06
C GLU A 68 1.02 17.80 -5.52
N VAL A 69 1.14 16.55 -5.95
CA VAL A 69 0.84 16.19 -7.35
C VAL A 69 -0.62 15.80 -7.57
N GLY A 70 -1.42 15.75 -6.49
CA GLY A 70 -2.83 15.37 -6.60
C GLY A 70 -3.02 13.93 -7.06
N GLY A 71 -2.11 13.03 -6.68
CA GLY A 71 -2.18 11.63 -7.09
C GLY A 71 -3.22 10.83 -6.32
N GLU A 72 -3.50 9.64 -6.83
CA GLU A 72 -4.46 8.71 -6.25
C GLU A 72 -3.73 7.51 -5.63
N VAL A 73 -4.44 6.71 -4.83
CA VAL A 73 -3.89 5.50 -4.22
C VAL A 73 -4.75 4.30 -4.55
N LEU A 74 -4.09 3.21 -4.97
CA LEU A 74 -4.69 1.88 -4.99
C LEU A 74 -4.10 1.09 -3.82
N SER A 75 -4.93 0.78 -2.83
CA SER A 75 -4.52 0.09 -1.61
C SER A 75 -4.91 -1.39 -1.71
N ILE A 76 -3.91 -2.27 -1.61
CA ILE A 76 -4.09 -3.72 -1.72
C ILE A 76 -3.61 -4.37 -0.43
N SER A 77 -4.47 -5.15 0.23
CA SER A 77 -4.06 -5.93 1.40
C SER A 77 -3.11 -7.05 0.99
N GLN A 78 -2.04 -7.23 1.75
CA GLN A 78 -0.97 -8.19 1.42
C GLN A 78 -0.38 -8.78 2.69
N PHE A 79 -1.04 -9.78 3.27
CA PHE A 79 -0.58 -10.40 4.52
C PHE A 79 0.77 -11.11 4.33
N THR A 80 1.09 -11.52 3.11
CA THR A 80 2.34 -12.22 2.82
C THR A 80 3.59 -11.35 3.02
N LEU A 81 3.42 -10.05 3.24
CA LEU A 81 4.54 -9.18 3.65
C LEU A 81 5.10 -9.59 5.01
N TYR A 82 4.34 -10.35 5.80
CA TYR A 82 4.77 -10.89 7.09
C TYR A 82 5.12 -12.37 7.00
N ALA A 83 5.41 -12.86 5.82
CA ALA A 83 5.92 -14.21 5.63
C ALA A 83 7.27 -14.37 6.33
N ASP A 84 7.39 -15.43 7.12
CA ASP A 84 8.67 -15.84 7.70
C ASP A 84 9.19 -17.02 6.91
N THR A 85 10.31 -16.82 6.22
CA THR A 85 10.95 -17.82 5.39
C THR A 85 12.26 -18.31 6.00
N SER A 86 12.50 -18.00 7.27
CA SER A 86 13.77 -18.34 7.95
C SER A 86 13.95 -19.83 8.18
N ARG A 87 12.85 -20.61 8.15
CA ARG A 87 12.87 -22.05 8.40
C ARG A 87 12.31 -22.81 7.20
N GLY A 88 13.19 -23.29 6.34
CA GLY A 88 12.80 -24.10 5.19
C GLY A 88 12.14 -23.28 4.08
N ARG A 89 11.35 -23.95 3.25
CA ARG A 89 10.84 -23.39 2.00
C ARG A 89 9.34 -23.07 2.03
N ARG A 90 8.65 -23.45 3.10
CA ARG A 90 7.23 -23.12 3.29
C ARG A 90 7.15 -21.90 4.22
N PRO A 91 6.63 -20.76 3.74
CA PRO A 91 6.51 -19.58 4.60
C PRO A 91 5.55 -19.80 5.75
N SER A 92 5.86 -19.23 6.90
CA SER A 92 4.97 -19.14 8.05
C SER A 92 4.41 -17.73 8.13
N TYR A 93 3.17 -17.59 8.59
CA TYR A 93 2.51 -16.29 8.74
C TYR A 93 2.19 -15.98 10.20
N PHE A 94 2.95 -16.57 11.10
CA PHE A 94 2.76 -16.38 12.55
C PHE A 94 2.85 -14.90 12.95
N ASN A 95 3.63 -14.09 12.24
CA ASN A 95 3.83 -12.68 12.55
C ASN A 95 2.76 -11.76 11.97
N ALA A 96 1.81 -12.28 11.20
CA ALA A 96 0.70 -11.50 10.67
C ALA A 96 -0.34 -11.22 11.75
N HIS A 97 -1.00 -10.07 11.65
CA HIS A 97 -2.02 -9.66 12.61
C HIS A 97 -3.31 -10.46 12.46
N SER A 98 -3.89 -10.90 13.57
CA SER A 98 -5.11 -11.72 13.55
C SER A 98 -6.37 -10.94 13.13
N ALA A 99 -6.37 -9.63 13.27
CA ALA A 99 -7.48 -8.75 12.91
C ALA A 99 -7.11 -7.76 11.80
N ALA A 100 -6.32 -8.21 10.82
CA ALA A 100 -5.79 -7.34 9.77
C ALA A 100 -6.89 -6.67 8.93
N SER A 101 -8.05 -7.32 8.73
CA SER A 101 -9.16 -6.73 7.98
C SER A 101 -9.63 -5.42 8.62
N TYR A 102 -9.78 -5.41 9.92
CA TYR A 102 -10.22 -4.23 10.67
C TYR A 102 -9.19 -3.09 10.55
N LEU A 103 -7.91 -3.41 10.69
CA LEU A 103 -6.84 -2.42 10.57
C LEU A 103 -6.71 -1.88 9.14
N TYR A 104 -6.91 -2.74 8.16
CA TYR A 104 -6.88 -2.35 6.75
C TYR A 104 -7.99 -1.34 6.44
N ASP A 105 -9.21 -1.59 6.95
CA ASP A 105 -10.32 -0.65 6.77
C ASP A 105 -10.01 0.70 7.41
N GLU A 106 -9.46 0.70 8.62
CA GLU A 106 -9.06 1.92 9.31
C GLU A 106 -8.01 2.70 8.52
N PHE A 107 -7.00 2.01 8.01
CA PHE A 107 -5.94 2.61 7.19
C PHE A 107 -6.53 3.30 5.97
N ASN A 108 -7.40 2.60 5.23
CA ASN A 108 -8.02 3.14 4.03
C ASN A 108 -8.90 4.35 4.33
N GLU A 109 -9.70 4.30 5.39
CA GLU A 109 -10.56 5.42 5.77
C GLU A 109 -9.76 6.67 6.14
N LYS A 110 -8.65 6.50 6.86
CA LYS A 110 -7.77 7.61 7.22
C LYS A 110 -7.08 8.20 5.99
N LEU A 111 -6.65 7.35 5.08
CA LEU A 111 -6.00 7.79 3.85
C LEU A 111 -6.98 8.54 2.94
N LYS A 112 -8.24 8.11 2.88
CA LYS A 112 -9.30 8.76 2.10
C LYS A 112 -9.57 10.20 2.52
N LYS A 113 -9.20 10.59 3.73
CA LYS A 113 -9.35 11.98 4.17
C LYS A 113 -8.43 12.93 3.43
N HIS A 114 -7.41 12.42 2.76
CA HIS A 114 -6.37 13.21 2.13
C HIS A 114 -6.33 13.06 0.61
N VAL A 115 -6.61 11.87 0.10
CA VAL A 115 -6.48 11.56 -1.33
C VAL A 115 -7.60 10.60 -1.75
N ASN A 116 -7.81 10.47 -3.05
CA ASN A 116 -8.70 9.44 -3.57
C ASN A 116 -8.05 8.07 -3.39
N VAL A 117 -8.77 7.14 -2.77
CA VAL A 117 -8.28 5.78 -2.50
C VAL A 117 -9.24 4.77 -3.12
N GLU A 118 -8.69 3.92 -3.97
CA GLU A 118 -9.38 2.74 -4.49
C GLU A 118 -8.81 1.52 -3.80
N THR A 119 -9.59 0.47 -3.63
CA THR A 119 -9.17 -0.73 -2.92
C THR A 119 -9.53 -1.99 -3.68
N GLY A 120 -8.81 -3.08 -3.38
CA GLY A 120 -9.27 -4.42 -3.71
C GLY A 120 -10.27 -4.92 -2.67
N ILE A 121 -10.40 -6.24 -2.57
CA ILE A 121 -11.28 -6.90 -1.61
C ILE A 121 -10.41 -7.74 -0.67
N PHE A 122 -10.48 -7.45 0.62
CA PHE A 122 -9.68 -8.16 1.62
C PHE A 122 -9.99 -9.67 1.58
N GLY A 123 -8.93 -10.47 1.53
CA GLY A 123 -9.05 -11.92 1.53
C GLY A 123 -9.41 -12.57 0.19
N ALA A 124 -9.71 -11.78 -0.83
CA ALA A 124 -10.02 -12.31 -2.14
C ALA A 124 -8.77 -12.65 -2.93
N ASP A 125 -8.91 -13.52 -3.93
CA ASP A 125 -7.88 -13.69 -4.94
C ASP A 125 -7.93 -12.52 -5.89
N MET A 126 -6.84 -11.76 -6.00
CA MET A 126 -6.79 -10.53 -6.75
C MET A 126 -5.72 -10.58 -7.84
N LYS A 127 -6.05 -10.01 -9.00
CA LYS A 127 -5.07 -9.77 -10.05
C LYS A 127 -4.78 -8.28 -10.09
N VAL A 128 -3.59 -7.91 -9.68
CA VAL A 128 -3.17 -6.51 -9.60
C VAL A 128 -2.31 -6.18 -10.79
N SER A 129 -2.74 -5.20 -11.58
CA SER A 129 -2.01 -4.74 -12.76
C SER A 129 -1.53 -3.31 -12.52
N LEU A 130 -0.27 -3.05 -12.84
CA LEU A 130 0.29 -1.71 -12.65
C LEU A 130 1.42 -1.43 -13.63
N ILE A 131 1.62 -0.15 -13.90
CA ILE A 131 2.81 0.33 -14.60
C ILE A 131 3.62 1.12 -13.60
N ASN A 132 4.74 0.55 -13.16
CA ASN A 132 5.65 1.24 -12.24
C ASN A 132 6.42 2.30 -13.01
N ASP A 133 6.33 3.53 -12.52
CA ASP A 133 6.94 4.68 -13.17
C ASP A 133 8.30 4.98 -12.56
N GLY A 134 9.35 4.68 -13.34
CA GLY A 134 10.70 4.97 -12.92
C GLY A 134 11.72 3.85 -13.15
N PRO A 135 11.65 2.64 -12.59
CA PRO A 135 10.74 2.23 -11.52
C PRO A 135 11.09 2.88 -10.19
N VAL A 136 10.06 3.08 -9.38
CA VAL A 136 10.22 3.55 -8.00
C VAL A 136 9.42 2.65 -7.07
N THR A 137 10.13 1.96 -6.21
CA THR A 137 9.56 1.04 -5.22
C THR A 137 10.22 1.29 -3.88
N ILE A 138 9.42 1.57 -2.86
CA ILE A 138 9.89 1.91 -1.52
C ILE A 138 9.19 1.04 -0.50
N ILE A 139 9.94 0.55 0.48
CA ILE A 139 9.40 -0.25 1.57
C ILE A 139 9.42 0.60 2.83
N LEU A 140 8.26 0.78 3.45
CA LEU A 140 8.13 1.42 4.76
C LEU A 140 7.74 0.38 5.80
N GLU A 141 8.36 0.46 6.97
CA GLU A 141 8.06 -0.42 8.10
C GLU A 141 7.89 0.38 9.37
N THR A 142 6.98 -0.09 10.22
CA THR A 142 6.79 0.45 11.56
C THR A 142 6.89 -0.69 12.58
N GLY A 143 7.31 -0.36 13.76
CA GLY A 143 7.41 -1.31 14.87
C GLY A 143 8.47 -2.36 14.59
N ASP A 144 9.03 -2.92 15.48
CA ASP A 144 10.02 -3.97 15.25
C ASP A 144 10.14 -4.92 16.36
#